data_f789b9058fdea478bf5fb100e5b8a431
#
_entry.id   f789b9058fdea478bf5fb100e5b8a431
#
_cell.length_a   1.000
_cell.length_b   1.000
_cell.length_c   1.000
_cell.angle_alpha   90.00
_cell.angle_beta   90.00
_cell.angle_gamma   90.00
#
_symmetry.space_group_name_H-M   'P 1'
#
loop_
_entity.id
_entity.type
_entity.pdbx_description
1 polymer ?
#
loop_
_entity_poly.entity_id
_entity_poly.type
_entity_poly.pdbx_seq_one_letter_code
_entity_poly.pdbx_strand_id
1 'polypeptide(L)'
;KLLVDDEEYAKAIFAIERGNAKPRKDISAWTDVENYVSYFYSELWDRKFDFPDNLSNDDMIEILELYKQIYDENVSSDDWFPQVRDMAETIGYAKAPKVYKKDPDSYKGHVGDVAGVIRVAATGRRNTPDLYEILQVLGKDEVMKRFDNRKFKGIKIYGRNIQQKFY
;
A
#
# COMPACT_ATOMS: atom_id res chain seq x y z
N LYS A 1 -3.52 1.27 25.31
CA LYS A 1 -3.47 2.74 25.39
C LYS A 1 -3.86 3.34 24.06
N LEU A 2 -3.09 3.14 22.96
CA LEU A 2 -3.37 3.75 21.65
C LEU A 2 -4.81 3.54 21.15
N LEU A 3 -5.34 2.31 21.24
CA LEU A 3 -6.72 1.99 20.82
C LEU A 3 -7.81 2.66 21.67
N VAL A 4 -7.50 3.12 22.86
CA VAL A 4 -8.43 3.77 23.78
C VAL A 4 -8.34 5.30 23.70
N ASP A 5 -7.15 5.81 23.36
CA ASP A 5 -6.91 7.26 23.26
C ASP A 5 -7.66 7.87 22.05
N ASP A 6 -7.89 7.07 20.99
CA ASP A 6 -8.71 7.43 19.82
C ASP A 6 -9.61 6.25 19.43
N GLU A 7 -10.75 6.15 20.09
CA GLU A 7 -11.68 5.04 19.92
C GLU A 7 -12.31 5.02 18.51
N GLU A 8 -12.60 6.18 17.94
CA GLU A 8 -13.22 6.26 16.61
C GLU A 8 -12.23 5.82 15.52
N TYR A 9 -10.95 6.21 15.63
CA TYR A 9 -9.91 5.74 14.73
C TYR A 9 -9.70 4.21 14.86
N ALA A 10 -9.68 3.71 16.10
CA ALA A 10 -9.58 2.27 16.34
C ALA A 10 -10.77 1.51 15.73
N LYS A 11 -12.00 2.01 15.88
CA LYS A 11 -13.20 1.43 15.27
C LYS A 11 -13.08 1.41 13.72
N ALA A 12 -12.62 2.50 13.13
CA ALA A 12 -12.41 2.57 11.68
C ALA A 12 -11.42 1.51 11.18
N ILE A 13 -10.28 1.34 11.88
CA ILE A 13 -9.30 0.30 11.57
C ILE A 13 -9.93 -1.10 11.61
N PHE A 14 -10.67 -1.42 12.68
CA PHE A 14 -11.28 -2.73 12.83
C PHE A 14 -12.51 -2.95 11.95
N ALA A 15 -13.06 -1.90 11.33
CA ALA A 15 -14.17 -2.01 10.37
C ALA A 15 -13.71 -2.45 8.97
N ILE A 16 -12.42 -2.31 8.62
CA ILE A 16 -11.88 -2.64 7.30
C ILE A 16 -12.24 -4.09 6.93
N GLU A 17 -12.91 -4.27 5.78
CA GLU A 17 -13.41 -5.55 5.25
C GLU A 17 -14.30 -6.37 6.23
N ARG A 18 -14.88 -5.74 7.24
CA ARG A 18 -15.78 -6.41 8.20
C ARG A 18 -17.25 -6.30 7.82
N GLY A 19 -17.63 -5.32 6.99
CA GLY A 19 -18.99 -5.16 6.47
C GLY A 19 -19.38 -6.11 5.34
N ASN A 20 -18.49 -6.94 4.86
CA ASN A 20 -18.69 -7.84 3.73
C ASN A 20 -19.44 -9.11 4.13
N ALA A 21 -20.09 -9.78 3.15
CA ALA A 21 -20.73 -11.08 3.36
C ALA A 21 -19.76 -12.17 3.86
N LYS A 22 -18.48 -12.00 3.60
CA LYS A 22 -17.38 -12.85 4.11
C LYS A 22 -16.32 -11.97 4.78
N PRO A 23 -16.55 -11.56 6.04
CA PRO A 23 -15.60 -10.71 6.76
C PRO A 23 -14.26 -11.41 6.95
N ARG A 24 -13.16 -10.64 6.89
CA ARG A 24 -11.82 -11.15 7.16
C ARG A 24 -11.69 -11.66 8.59
N LYS A 25 -10.84 -12.67 8.74
CA LYS A 25 -10.55 -13.33 10.04
C LYS A 25 -9.05 -13.25 10.35
N ASP A 26 -8.48 -12.06 10.22
CA ASP A 26 -7.02 -11.86 10.44
C ASP A 26 -6.64 -11.87 11.92
N ILE A 27 -7.61 -11.70 12.81
CA ILE A 27 -7.40 -11.65 14.26
C ILE A 27 -8.02 -12.89 14.88
N SER A 28 -7.18 -13.82 15.28
CA SER A 28 -7.58 -15.04 15.97
C SER A 28 -7.28 -14.99 17.47
N ALA A 29 -6.31 -14.17 17.86
CA ALA A 29 -5.89 -13.98 19.25
C ALA A 29 -5.58 -12.51 19.52
N TRP A 30 -5.51 -12.13 20.79
CA TRP A 30 -5.13 -10.76 21.21
C TRP A 30 -3.72 -10.37 20.73
N THR A 31 -2.81 -11.33 20.59
CA THR A 31 -1.46 -11.14 20.06
C THR A 31 -1.45 -10.69 18.61
N ASP A 32 -2.50 -11.00 17.84
CA ASP A 32 -2.60 -10.62 16.44
C ASP A 32 -2.98 -9.13 16.28
N VAL A 33 -3.62 -8.55 17.32
CA VAL A 33 -4.12 -7.17 17.29
C VAL A 33 -2.99 -6.17 17.04
N GLU A 34 -1.88 -6.27 17.79
CA GLU A 34 -0.75 -5.36 17.63
C GLU A 34 -0.18 -5.43 16.21
N ASN A 35 0.00 -6.63 15.69
CA ASN A 35 0.46 -6.81 14.33
C ASN A 35 -0.52 -6.26 13.30
N TYR A 36 -1.83 -6.44 13.51
CA TYR A 36 -2.88 -5.96 12.60
C TYR A 36 -2.92 -4.43 12.54
N VAL A 37 -2.80 -3.74 13.68
CA VAL A 37 -2.90 -2.28 13.77
C VAL A 37 -1.58 -1.54 13.59
N SER A 38 -0.44 -2.23 13.59
CA SER A 38 0.88 -1.62 13.73
C SER A 38 1.18 -0.53 12.71
N TYR A 39 0.79 -0.68 11.46
CA TYR A 39 1.05 0.34 10.43
C TYR A 39 0.08 1.52 10.46
N PHE A 40 -0.96 1.49 11.28
CA PHE A 40 -1.84 2.64 11.49
C PHE A 40 -1.32 3.61 12.56
N TYR A 41 -0.50 3.12 13.50
CA TYR A 41 0.07 3.91 14.58
C TYR A 41 1.57 4.10 14.38
N SER A 42 2.01 5.35 14.29
CA SER A 42 3.43 5.69 14.02
C SER A 42 4.39 5.13 15.06
N GLU A 43 3.92 4.94 16.29
CA GLU A 43 4.68 4.39 17.42
C GLU A 43 4.91 2.88 17.30
N LEU A 44 4.01 2.17 16.60
CA LEU A 44 4.08 0.71 16.41
C LEU A 44 4.69 0.33 15.06
N TRP A 45 4.69 1.25 14.11
CA TRP A 45 5.14 0.96 12.75
C TRP A 45 6.67 0.93 12.68
N ASP A 46 7.21 -0.25 12.41
CA ASP A 46 8.66 -0.49 12.29
C ASP A 46 9.28 0.10 11.02
N ARG A 47 8.46 0.62 10.09
CA ARG A 47 8.87 1.24 8.83
C ARG A 47 9.76 0.36 7.96
N LYS A 48 9.60 -0.96 8.07
CA LYS A 48 10.19 -1.89 7.13
C LYS A 48 9.31 -2.00 5.90
N PHE A 49 9.93 -2.02 4.73
CA PHE A 49 9.22 -2.04 3.46
C PHE A 49 9.59 -3.30 2.69
N ASP A 50 8.59 -4.16 2.44
CA ASP A 50 8.73 -5.40 1.67
C ASP A 50 8.32 -5.15 0.21
N PHE A 51 9.11 -4.35 -0.52
CA PHE A 51 8.82 -4.05 -1.92
C PHE A 51 9.03 -5.28 -2.84
N PRO A 52 8.32 -5.35 -3.98
CA PRO A 52 8.53 -6.37 -4.99
C PRO A 52 9.96 -6.35 -5.55
N ASP A 53 10.58 -7.53 -5.67
CA ASP A 53 11.97 -7.66 -6.16
C ASP A 53 12.09 -7.46 -7.68
N ASN A 54 10.97 -7.48 -8.41
CA ASN A 54 10.89 -7.35 -9.86
C ASN A 54 10.78 -5.90 -10.35
N LEU A 55 10.79 -4.91 -9.45
CA LEU A 55 10.71 -3.49 -9.80
C LEU A 55 11.99 -2.77 -9.39
N SER A 56 12.42 -1.83 -10.24
CA SER A 56 13.52 -0.94 -9.91
C SER A 56 13.09 0.15 -8.91
N ASN A 57 14.06 0.76 -8.22
CA ASN A 57 13.79 1.91 -7.36
C ASN A 57 13.17 3.07 -8.14
N ASP A 58 13.61 3.29 -9.38
CA ASP A 58 13.11 4.38 -10.23
C ASP A 58 11.65 4.13 -10.61
N ASP A 59 11.28 2.89 -10.97
CA ASP A 59 9.89 2.53 -11.24
C ASP A 59 9.01 2.73 -10.01
N MET A 60 9.48 2.35 -8.83
CA MET A 60 8.70 2.55 -7.58
C MET A 60 8.51 4.03 -7.26
N ILE A 61 9.55 4.85 -7.45
CA ILE A 61 9.47 6.30 -7.27
C ILE A 61 8.50 6.90 -8.28
N GLU A 62 8.57 6.52 -9.56
CA GLU A 62 7.66 6.96 -10.61
C GLU A 62 6.20 6.65 -10.26
N ILE A 63 5.92 5.42 -9.84
CA ILE A 63 4.58 5.00 -9.40
C ILE A 63 4.05 5.88 -8.26
N LEU A 64 4.86 6.10 -7.22
CA LEU A 64 4.42 6.86 -6.05
C LEU A 64 4.24 8.36 -6.37
N GLU A 65 5.11 8.94 -7.20
CA GLU A 65 4.97 10.34 -7.62
C GLU A 65 3.71 10.57 -8.45
N LEU A 66 3.42 9.67 -9.39
CA LEU A 66 2.20 9.76 -10.20
C LEU A 66 0.95 9.50 -9.35
N TYR A 67 1.00 8.51 -8.46
CA TYR A 67 -0.13 8.24 -7.59
C TYR A 67 -0.47 9.43 -6.68
N LYS A 68 0.53 10.15 -6.14
CA LYS A 68 0.29 11.39 -5.39
C LYS A 68 -0.44 12.45 -6.20
N GLN A 69 -0.19 12.52 -7.52
CA GLN A 69 -0.84 13.52 -8.39
C GLN A 69 -2.32 13.20 -8.64
N ILE A 70 -2.68 11.93 -8.68
CA ILE A 70 -4.07 11.50 -8.94
C ILE A 70 -4.84 11.19 -7.66
N TYR A 71 -4.18 11.20 -6.49
CA TYR A 71 -4.82 10.86 -5.23
C TYR A 71 -5.95 11.82 -4.89
N ASP A 72 -7.15 11.27 -4.76
CA ASP A 72 -8.33 11.95 -4.29
C ASP A 72 -8.95 11.19 -3.11
N GLU A 73 -9.02 11.83 -1.95
CA GLU A 73 -9.61 11.26 -0.74
C GLU A 73 -11.12 11.02 -0.85
N ASN A 74 -11.79 11.67 -1.82
CA ASN A 74 -13.22 11.58 -2.05
C ASN A 74 -13.59 10.59 -3.16
N VAL A 75 -12.60 9.94 -3.80
CA VAL A 75 -12.88 8.93 -4.83
C VAL A 75 -13.67 7.76 -4.24
N SER A 76 -14.66 7.26 -4.98
CA SER A 76 -15.40 6.09 -4.56
C SER A 76 -14.56 4.81 -4.63
N SER A 77 -14.94 3.78 -3.87
CA SER A 77 -14.27 2.46 -3.95
C SER A 77 -14.34 1.86 -5.35
N ASP A 78 -15.42 2.10 -6.07
CA ASP A 78 -15.64 1.58 -7.42
C ASP A 78 -14.75 2.28 -8.46
N ASP A 79 -14.43 3.56 -8.26
CA ASP A 79 -13.64 4.38 -9.18
C ASP A 79 -12.12 4.35 -8.85
N TRP A 80 -11.76 4.03 -7.62
CA TRP A 80 -10.37 4.07 -7.16
C TRP A 80 -9.46 3.13 -7.96
N PHE A 81 -9.82 1.87 -8.09
CA PHE A 81 -8.97 0.90 -8.80
C PHE A 81 -8.92 1.15 -10.31
N PRO A 82 -9.99 1.56 -11.01
CA PRO A 82 -9.93 2.11 -12.36
C PRO A 82 -8.89 3.23 -12.52
N GLN A 83 -8.85 4.22 -11.62
CA GLN A 83 -7.85 5.31 -11.68
C GLN A 83 -6.41 4.77 -11.55
N VAL A 84 -6.17 3.84 -10.62
CA VAL A 84 -4.85 3.19 -10.49
C VAL A 84 -4.48 2.43 -11.75
N ARG A 85 -5.45 1.78 -12.40
CA ARG A 85 -5.24 1.05 -13.66
C ARG A 85 -4.87 1.99 -14.79
N ASP A 86 -5.62 3.08 -14.97
CA ASP A 86 -5.37 4.05 -16.02
C ASP A 86 -3.99 4.69 -15.83
N MET A 87 -3.62 5.07 -14.61
CA MET A 87 -2.29 5.54 -14.27
C MET A 87 -1.22 4.50 -14.64
N ALA A 88 -1.41 3.23 -14.28
CA ALA A 88 -0.46 2.15 -14.56
C ALA A 88 -0.20 1.99 -16.07
N GLU A 89 -1.25 2.10 -16.91
CA GLU A 89 -1.10 2.03 -18.36
C GLU A 89 -0.24 3.17 -18.91
N THR A 90 -0.32 4.38 -18.34
CA THR A 90 0.49 5.54 -18.81
C THR A 90 1.99 5.35 -18.64
N ILE A 91 2.41 4.48 -17.72
CA ILE A 91 3.82 4.22 -17.40
C ILE A 91 4.29 2.82 -17.83
N GLY A 92 3.52 2.17 -18.70
CA GLY A 92 3.92 0.92 -19.36
C GLY A 92 3.60 -0.36 -18.59
N TYR A 93 2.64 -0.32 -17.67
CA TYR A 93 2.13 -1.53 -17.00
C TYR A 93 0.84 -2.01 -17.66
N ALA A 94 0.70 -3.33 -17.78
CA ALA A 94 -0.51 -3.93 -18.31
C ALA A 94 -1.68 -3.72 -17.35
N LYS A 95 -2.86 -3.41 -17.90
CA LYS A 95 -4.09 -3.17 -17.12
C LYS A 95 -4.61 -4.37 -16.33
N ALA A 96 -4.13 -5.56 -16.62
CA ALA A 96 -4.51 -6.79 -15.92
C ALA A 96 -3.42 -7.86 -16.03
N PRO A 97 -3.31 -8.78 -15.05
CA PRO A 97 -2.36 -9.89 -15.10
C PRO A 97 -2.52 -10.78 -16.34
N LYS A 98 -3.76 -10.95 -16.85
CA LYS A 98 -4.02 -11.73 -18.07
C LYS A 98 -3.45 -11.06 -19.33
N VAL A 99 -3.42 -9.74 -19.37
CA VAL A 99 -2.83 -8.98 -20.50
C VAL A 99 -1.32 -9.14 -20.45
N TYR A 100 -0.72 -8.91 -19.30
CA TYR A 100 0.72 -9.11 -19.08
C TYR A 100 1.20 -10.52 -19.48
N LYS A 101 0.46 -11.56 -19.03
CA LYS A 101 0.84 -12.96 -19.34
C LYS A 101 0.82 -13.31 -20.82
N LYS A 102 0.07 -12.58 -21.64
CA LYS A 102 0.00 -12.83 -23.09
C LYS A 102 1.18 -12.23 -23.85
N ASP A 103 1.73 -11.13 -23.34
CA ASP A 103 2.81 -10.39 -23.98
C ASP A 103 3.66 -9.69 -22.90
N PRO A 104 4.45 -10.45 -22.13
CA PRO A 104 5.22 -9.88 -21.02
C PRO A 104 6.32 -8.93 -21.47
N ASP A 105 6.84 -9.08 -22.70
CA ASP A 105 7.93 -8.26 -23.22
C ASP A 105 7.48 -6.83 -23.56
N SER A 106 6.18 -6.60 -23.75
CA SER A 106 5.61 -5.29 -24.04
C SER A 106 5.33 -4.43 -22.80
N TYR A 107 5.47 -4.97 -21.59
CA TYR A 107 5.11 -4.28 -20.36
C TYR A 107 6.18 -4.42 -19.29
N LYS A 108 6.32 -3.40 -18.42
CA LYS A 108 7.16 -3.44 -17.21
C LYS A 108 6.62 -4.42 -16.14
N GLY A 109 5.35 -4.75 -16.21
CA GLY A 109 4.60 -5.57 -15.25
C GLY A 109 3.10 -5.37 -15.44
N HIS A 110 2.31 -5.48 -14.40
CA HIS A 110 0.86 -5.26 -14.48
C HIS A 110 0.35 -4.39 -13.32
N VAL A 111 -0.90 -3.94 -13.39
CA VAL A 111 -1.53 -3.06 -12.38
C VAL A 111 -1.41 -3.60 -10.95
N GLY A 112 -1.34 -4.91 -10.76
CA GLY A 112 -1.13 -5.51 -9.43
C GLY A 112 0.24 -5.17 -8.83
N ASP A 113 1.28 -5.02 -9.66
CA ASP A 113 2.62 -4.58 -9.21
C ASP A 113 2.55 -3.13 -8.76
N VAL A 114 1.86 -2.28 -9.52
CA VAL A 114 1.64 -0.86 -9.19
C VAL A 114 0.87 -0.72 -7.88
N ALA A 115 -0.25 -1.43 -7.73
CA ALA A 115 -1.01 -1.46 -6.47
C ALA A 115 -0.18 -2.04 -5.31
N GLY A 116 0.69 -3.00 -5.58
CA GLY A 116 1.64 -3.56 -4.62
C GLY A 116 2.62 -2.52 -4.09
N VAL A 117 3.18 -1.67 -4.95
CA VAL A 117 4.06 -0.56 -4.52
C VAL A 117 3.32 0.42 -3.64
N ILE A 118 2.12 0.84 -4.03
CA ILE A 118 1.27 1.74 -3.23
C ILE A 118 0.98 1.13 -1.85
N ARG A 119 0.62 -0.16 -1.81
CA ARG A 119 0.35 -0.91 -0.58
C ARG A 119 1.56 -0.94 0.35
N VAL A 120 2.72 -1.31 -0.19
CA VAL A 120 3.95 -1.40 0.61
C VAL A 120 4.39 -0.03 1.11
N ALA A 121 4.30 1.01 0.30
CA ALA A 121 4.62 2.38 0.72
C ALA A 121 3.69 2.86 1.84
N ALA A 122 2.41 2.47 1.80
CA ALA A 122 1.43 2.83 2.82
C ALA A 122 1.57 2.03 4.12
N THR A 123 1.96 0.75 4.05
CA THR A 123 1.85 -0.20 5.18
C THR A 123 3.15 -0.90 5.55
N GLY A 124 4.15 -0.90 4.67
CA GLY A 124 5.36 -1.73 4.77
C GLY A 124 5.17 -3.16 4.27
N ARG A 125 3.95 -3.60 3.92
CA ARG A 125 3.61 -5.02 3.71
C ARG A 125 3.01 -5.28 2.34
N ARG A 126 3.32 -6.44 1.75
CA ARG A 126 2.71 -6.92 0.50
C ARG A 126 1.28 -7.46 0.71
N ASN A 127 0.99 -7.99 1.89
CA ASN A 127 -0.32 -8.59 2.19
C ASN A 127 -0.98 -7.85 3.36
N THR A 128 -2.12 -7.25 3.08
CA THR A 128 -2.93 -6.48 4.03
C THR A 128 -4.41 -6.65 3.68
N PRO A 129 -5.33 -6.14 4.50
CA PRO A 129 -6.71 -5.89 4.09
C PRO A 129 -6.82 -4.98 2.86
N ASP A 130 -8.05 -4.63 2.49
CA ASP A 130 -8.34 -3.79 1.33
C ASP A 130 -7.54 -2.48 1.35
N LEU A 131 -6.82 -2.22 0.24
CA LEU A 131 -5.91 -1.07 0.16
C LEU A 131 -6.67 0.27 0.14
N TYR A 132 -7.81 0.34 -0.57
CA TYR A 132 -8.61 1.55 -0.61
C TYR A 132 -9.10 1.92 0.79
N GLU A 133 -9.66 0.96 1.54
CA GLU A 133 -10.14 1.20 2.90
C GLU A 133 -8.99 1.62 3.84
N ILE A 134 -7.81 1.02 3.70
CA ILE A 134 -6.61 1.42 4.46
C ILE A 134 -6.24 2.87 4.19
N LEU A 135 -6.22 3.29 2.91
CA LEU A 135 -5.87 4.67 2.53
C LEU A 135 -6.90 5.67 3.05
N GLN A 136 -8.19 5.30 3.05
CA GLN A 136 -9.25 6.13 3.65
C GLN A 136 -9.05 6.31 5.16
N VAL A 137 -8.75 5.24 5.89
CA VAL A 137 -8.51 5.30 7.34
C VAL A 137 -7.25 6.09 7.68
N LEU A 138 -6.16 5.96 6.91
CA LEU A 138 -4.94 6.75 7.09
C LEU A 138 -5.16 8.25 6.85
N GLY A 139 -6.04 8.58 5.93
CA GLY A 139 -6.31 9.95 5.52
C GLY A 139 -5.20 10.57 4.66
N LYS A 140 -5.56 11.64 3.95
CA LYS A 140 -4.70 12.30 2.95
C LYS A 140 -3.33 12.70 3.46
N ASP A 141 -3.28 13.37 4.60
CA ASP A 141 -2.02 13.92 5.13
C ASP A 141 -1.01 12.82 5.45
N GLU A 142 -1.46 11.73 6.07
CA GLU A 142 -0.60 10.60 6.39
C GLU A 142 -0.20 9.84 5.12
N VAL A 143 -1.11 9.65 4.16
CA VAL A 143 -0.82 9.03 2.86
C VAL A 143 0.26 9.82 2.11
N MET A 144 0.11 11.15 1.99
CA MET A 144 1.10 12.01 1.32
C MET A 144 2.46 11.97 2.02
N LYS A 145 2.48 11.96 3.35
CA LYS A 145 3.70 11.83 4.15
C LYS A 145 4.38 10.48 3.95
N ARG A 146 3.61 9.39 3.80
CA ARG A 146 4.16 8.05 3.55
C ARG A 146 4.74 7.91 2.15
N PHE A 147 4.15 8.57 1.16
CA PHE A 147 4.58 8.54 -0.23
C PHE A 147 5.66 9.58 -0.57
N ASP A 148 6.24 10.24 0.44
CA ASP A 148 7.39 11.11 0.22
C ASP A 148 8.59 10.28 -0.26
N ASN A 149 8.97 10.47 -1.53
CA ASN A 149 10.01 9.73 -2.23
C ASN A 149 11.40 9.86 -1.60
N ARG A 150 11.65 10.93 -0.81
CA ARG A 150 12.92 11.12 -0.09
C ARG A 150 13.21 9.96 0.84
N LYS A 151 12.17 9.27 1.34
CA LYS A 151 12.31 8.10 2.21
C LYS A 151 12.76 6.86 1.46
N PHE A 152 12.53 6.80 0.14
CA PHE A 152 12.86 5.65 -0.71
C PHE A 152 14.17 5.84 -1.49
N LYS A 153 14.72 7.08 -1.54
CA LYS A 153 16.04 7.34 -2.09
C LYS A 153 17.10 6.71 -1.20
N GLY A 154 17.73 5.64 -1.68
CA GLY A 154 18.76 4.90 -0.95
C GLY A 154 18.30 3.59 -0.32
N ILE A 155 17.03 3.19 -0.49
CA ILE A 155 16.62 1.82 -0.23
C ILE A 155 17.23 0.94 -1.31
N LYS A 156 18.29 0.19 -0.94
CA LYS A 156 18.79 -0.87 -1.82
C LYS A 156 17.90 -2.09 -1.63
N ILE A 157 17.20 -2.48 -2.68
CA ILE A 157 16.47 -3.75 -2.68
C ILE A 157 17.51 -4.87 -2.79
N TYR A 158 17.87 -5.43 -1.64
CA TYR A 158 18.58 -6.70 -1.58
C TYR A 158 17.54 -7.77 -1.30
N GLY A 159 17.43 -8.77 -2.17
CA GLY A 159 16.49 -9.88 -2.01
C GLY A 159 16.44 -10.39 -0.56
N ARG A 160 15.25 -10.39 0.00
CA ARG A 160 14.80 -10.91 1.30
C ARG A 160 15.16 -10.18 2.59
N ASN A 161 15.93 -9.07 2.61
CA ASN A 161 16.08 -8.30 3.86
C ASN A 161 16.44 -6.84 3.56
N ILE A 162 15.47 -5.95 3.75
CA ILE A 162 15.69 -4.51 3.73
C ILE A 162 16.10 -4.09 5.14
N GLN A 163 17.38 -3.90 5.38
CA GLN A 163 17.86 -3.17 6.56
C GLN A 163 18.07 -1.71 6.18
N GLN A 164 17.20 -0.83 6.67
CA GLN A 164 17.44 0.61 6.62
C GLN A 164 18.66 0.94 7.51
N LYS A 165 19.75 1.41 6.90
CA LYS A 165 20.74 2.20 7.62
C LYS A 165 20.27 3.66 7.60
N PHE A 166 19.79 4.13 8.73
CA PHE A 166 19.62 5.56 8.97
C PHE A 166 20.99 6.19 9.20
N TYR A 167 21.32 7.22 8.43
CA TYR A 167 22.33 8.22 8.76
C TYR A 167 21.61 9.51 9.11
#